data_01fc425dab5f2eaf3bcab2de4ee28239
#
_entry.id   01fc425dab5f2eaf3bcab2de4ee28239
#
_cell.length_a   1.000
_cell.length_b   1.000
_cell.length_c   1.000
_cell.angle_alpha   90.00
_cell.angle_beta   90.00
_cell.angle_gamma   90.00
#
_symmetry.space_group_name_H-M   'P 1'
#
loop_
_entity.id
_entity.type
_entity.pdbx_description
1 polymer ?
#
loop_
_entity_poly.entity_id
_entity_poly.type
_entity_poly.pdbx_seq_one_letter_code
_entity_poly.pdbx_strand_id
1 'polypeptide(L)'
;MEPSYRYSLACSSSELTPLAQARLFEQLKSALVWEQESLLMFGRDVLVPRRVAFIADRGLCYRYTGKDHYGKGWPNCLAEIRKQAEYLAGQSFNSVLLNWYQNGDDYMGWHADNETILGPAPVIAMLSLGATRDFLFRLKKNHSVKHSIALEGGSWLVMSASTQVLWQHCLPKRKRVQEERISLTFRTLLNP
;
A
#
# COMPACT_ATOMS: atom_id res chain seq x y z
N MET A 1 -33.84 3.83 -6.87
CA MET A 1 -32.75 4.67 -6.36
C MET A 1 -31.56 3.77 -6.11
N GLU A 2 -30.56 3.78 -6.99
CA GLU A 2 -29.31 3.06 -6.73
C GLU A 2 -28.66 3.70 -5.50
N PRO A 3 -28.22 2.89 -4.51
CA PRO A 3 -27.50 3.43 -3.38
C PRO A 3 -26.20 4.02 -3.92
N SER A 4 -26.03 5.33 -3.79
CA SER A 4 -24.79 6.01 -4.12
C SER A 4 -23.70 5.50 -3.17
N TYR A 5 -23.01 4.44 -3.55
CA TYR A 5 -21.81 3.97 -2.85
C TYR A 5 -20.70 5.01 -3.07
N ARG A 6 -20.76 6.11 -2.32
CA ARG A 6 -19.69 7.10 -2.31
C ARG A 6 -18.49 6.46 -1.64
N TYR A 7 -17.51 6.05 -2.44
CA TYR A 7 -16.17 5.83 -1.96
C TYR A 7 -15.46 7.19 -1.99
N SER A 8 -14.89 7.60 -0.88
CA SER A 8 -14.03 8.77 -0.86
C SER A 8 -12.62 8.31 -1.25
N LEU A 9 -12.35 8.31 -2.55
CA LEU A 9 -11.03 8.11 -3.10
C LEU A 9 -10.54 9.48 -3.56
N ALA A 10 -9.52 10.02 -2.92
CA ALA A 10 -8.77 11.14 -3.45
C ALA A 10 -7.55 10.58 -4.20
N CYS A 11 -7.52 10.73 -5.50
CA CYS A 11 -6.33 10.48 -6.31
C CYS A 11 -5.75 11.83 -6.70
N SER A 12 -4.53 12.12 -6.30
CA SER A 12 -3.81 13.32 -6.66
C SER A 12 -2.44 12.98 -7.23
N SER A 13 -1.95 13.76 -8.19
CA SER A 13 -0.54 13.72 -8.57
C SER A 13 0.32 14.22 -7.41
N SER A 14 1.48 13.59 -7.19
CA SER A 14 2.43 14.12 -6.22
C SER A 14 3.05 15.42 -6.75
N GLU A 15 3.47 16.30 -5.84
CA GLU A 15 4.31 17.46 -6.19
C GLU A 15 5.76 17.03 -6.54
N LEU A 16 6.05 15.72 -6.46
CA LEU A 16 7.37 15.18 -6.78
C LEU A 16 7.60 15.24 -8.29
N THR A 17 8.64 15.94 -8.69
CA THR A 17 9.09 15.91 -10.08
C THR A 17 9.51 14.49 -10.50
N PRO A 18 9.50 14.14 -11.80
CA PRO A 18 9.95 12.81 -12.24
C PRO A 18 11.36 12.46 -11.75
N LEU A 19 12.27 13.43 -11.69
CA LEU A 19 13.62 13.22 -11.16
C LEU A 19 13.61 12.92 -9.67
N ALA A 20 12.79 13.61 -8.87
CA ALA A 20 12.66 13.36 -7.45
C ALA A 20 12.04 11.99 -7.17
N GLN A 21 11.05 11.57 -7.97
CA GLN A 21 10.46 10.22 -7.90
C GLN A 21 11.50 9.14 -8.18
N ALA A 22 12.30 9.29 -9.24
CA ALA A 22 13.36 8.34 -9.57
C ALA A 22 14.42 8.24 -8.47
N ARG A 23 14.85 9.39 -7.92
CA ARG A 23 15.79 9.41 -6.79
C ARG A 23 15.23 8.72 -5.55
N LEU A 24 13.99 9.01 -5.19
CA LEU A 24 13.33 8.37 -4.06
C LEU A 24 13.20 6.85 -4.29
N PHE A 25 12.84 6.42 -5.48
CA PHE A 25 12.75 5.01 -5.86
C PHE A 25 14.08 4.28 -5.61
N GLU A 26 15.20 4.81 -6.13
CA GLU A 26 16.52 4.21 -5.96
C GLU A 26 17.01 4.27 -4.51
N GLN A 27 16.71 5.34 -3.77
CA GLN A 27 17.03 5.43 -2.35
C GLN A 27 16.28 4.37 -1.54
N LEU A 28 14.99 4.17 -1.77
CA LEU A 28 14.20 3.14 -1.08
C LEU A 28 14.70 1.74 -1.42
N LYS A 29 15.01 1.50 -2.69
CA LYS A 29 15.51 0.22 -3.19
C LYS A 29 16.83 -0.16 -2.54
N SER A 30 17.74 0.78 -2.35
CA SER A 30 19.08 0.56 -1.81
C SER A 30 19.17 0.64 -0.28
N ALA A 31 18.37 1.51 0.37
CA ALA A 31 18.48 1.77 1.80
C ALA A 31 17.66 0.81 2.68
N LEU A 32 16.65 0.14 2.12
CA LEU A 32 15.77 -0.71 2.90
C LEU A 32 16.15 -2.19 2.80
N VAL A 33 15.90 -2.92 3.87
CA VAL A 33 15.98 -4.38 3.86
C VAL A 33 14.66 -4.91 3.31
N TRP A 34 14.72 -5.49 2.12
CA TRP A 34 13.58 -6.09 1.43
C TRP A 34 13.53 -7.58 1.69
N GLU A 35 12.41 -8.04 2.23
CA GLU A 35 12.15 -9.46 2.48
C GLU A 35 11.18 -10.01 1.45
N GLN A 36 11.43 -11.23 0.99
CA GLN A 36 10.44 -11.99 0.26
C GLN A 36 9.81 -12.99 1.22
N GLU A 37 8.59 -12.71 1.62
CA GLU A 37 7.86 -13.51 2.60
C GLU A 37 7.24 -14.75 1.98
N SER A 38 6.92 -15.74 2.81
CA SER A 38 6.10 -16.88 2.45
C SER A 38 4.81 -16.89 3.26
N LEU A 39 3.76 -17.38 2.64
CA LEU A 39 2.48 -17.66 3.28
C LEU A 39 2.21 -19.15 3.24
N LEU A 40 1.79 -19.71 4.37
CA LEU A 40 1.31 -21.09 4.41
C LEU A 40 -0.08 -21.16 3.74
N MET A 41 -0.14 -21.68 2.52
CA MET A 41 -1.38 -21.88 1.77
C MET A 41 -1.58 -23.37 1.48
N PHE A 42 -2.70 -23.93 1.91
CA PHE A 42 -3.03 -25.35 1.73
C PHE A 42 -1.89 -26.30 2.14
N GLY A 43 -1.24 -26.00 3.28
CA GLY A 43 -0.14 -26.81 3.81
C GLY A 43 1.20 -26.68 3.08
N ARG A 44 1.35 -25.70 2.18
CA ARG A 44 2.58 -25.42 1.43
C ARG A 44 3.01 -23.98 1.63
N ASP A 45 4.32 -23.76 1.77
CA ASP A 45 4.91 -22.43 1.75
C ASP A 45 4.87 -21.86 0.32
N VAL A 46 4.12 -20.79 0.14
CA VAL A 46 4.02 -20.07 -1.13
C VAL A 46 4.68 -18.70 -0.96
N LEU A 47 5.69 -18.42 -1.77
CA LEU A 47 6.33 -17.11 -1.76
C LEU A 47 5.35 -16.03 -2.19
N VAL A 48 5.32 -14.97 -1.41
CA VAL A 48 4.56 -13.76 -1.76
C VAL A 48 5.16 -13.16 -3.03
N PRO A 49 4.36 -12.91 -4.07
CA PRO A 49 4.85 -12.43 -5.37
C PRO A 49 5.13 -10.92 -5.33
N ARG A 50 6.03 -10.51 -4.47
CA ARG A 50 6.61 -9.18 -4.28
C ARG A 50 7.58 -9.22 -3.11
N ARG A 51 8.42 -8.20 -2.99
CA ARG A 51 9.23 -7.97 -1.79
C ARG A 51 8.56 -6.95 -0.90
N VAL A 52 8.78 -7.05 0.40
CA VAL A 52 8.19 -6.15 1.41
C VAL A 52 9.26 -5.54 2.30
N ALA A 53 9.01 -4.31 2.74
CA ALA A 53 9.74 -3.68 3.81
C ALA A 53 8.76 -2.99 4.75
N PHE A 54 9.00 -3.05 6.06
CA PHE A 54 8.16 -2.44 7.07
C PHE A 54 8.93 -1.39 7.85
N ILE A 55 8.37 -0.20 7.94
CA ILE A 55 8.90 0.93 8.70
C ILE A 55 7.80 1.43 9.64
N ALA A 56 8.13 1.62 10.90
CA ALA A 56 7.20 2.15 11.89
C ALA A 56 7.93 2.88 13.01
N ASP A 57 7.19 3.63 13.81
CA ASP A 57 7.68 4.23 15.04
C ASP A 57 8.27 3.12 15.94
N ARG A 58 9.32 3.47 16.69
CA ARG A 58 10.02 2.51 17.57
C ARG A 58 9.06 1.91 18.60
N GLY A 59 9.15 0.60 18.78
CA GLY A 59 8.32 -0.14 19.74
C GLY A 59 6.98 -0.65 19.19
N LEU A 60 6.56 -0.21 17.99
CA LEU A 60 5.38 -0.78 17.34
C LEU A 60 5.70 -2.16 16.78
N CYS A 61 4.74 -3.07 16.90
CA CYS A 61 4.77 -4.39 16.28
C CYS A 61 3.57 -4.55 15.35
N TYR A 62 3.81 -5.03 14.14
CA TYR A 62 2.76 -5.34 13.17
C TYR A 62 2.91 -6.79 12.70
N ARG A 63 1.87 -7.59 12.95
CA ARG A 63 1.82 -8.96 12.46
C ARG A 63 1.26 -8.99 11.04
N TYR A 64 2.13 -9.30 10.09
CA TYR A 64 1.80 -9.39 8.68
C TYR A 64 2.30 -10.72 8.10
N THR A 65 1.54 -11.39 7.24
CA THR A 65 1.89 -12.71 6.66
C THR A 65 2.33 -13.77 7.68
N GLY A 66 1.83 -13.67 8.92
CA GLY A 66 2.18 -14.61 10.01
C GLY A 66 3.48 -14.29 10.74
N LYS A 67 4.20 -13.24 10.35
CA LYS A 67 5.44 -12.75 10.99
C LYS A 67 5.20 -11.46 11.74
N ASP A 68 5.97 -11.24 12.80
CA ASP A 68 5.98 -10.00 13.56
C ASP A 68 7.07 -9.06 13.03
N HIS A 69 6.66 -7.86 12.62
CA HIS A 69 7.53 -6.81 12.12
C HIS A 69 7.61 -5.70 13.16
N TYR A 70 8.83 -5.39 13.59
CA TYR A 70 9.07 -4.39 14.64
C TYR A 70 9.53 -3.06 14.04
N GLY A 71 8.90 -1.97 14.50
CA GLY A 71 9.28 -0.61 14.16
C GLY A 71 10.66 -0.27 14.68
N LYS A 72 11.55 0.15 13.77
CA LYS A 72 12.93 0.56 14.06
C LYS A 72 13.14 2.08 13.95
N GLY A 73 12.06 2.81 13.69
CA GLY A 73 12.07 4.25 13.38
C GLY A 73 12.12 4.53 11.88
N TRP A 74 11.98 5.77 11.52
CA TRP A 74 11.85 6.23 10.15
C TRP A 74 13.20 6.66 9.56
N PRO A 75 13.57 6.21 8.37
CA PRO A 75 14.70 6.74 7.66
C PRO A 75 14.42 8.17 7.16
N ASN A 76 15.46 9.00 7.08
CA ASN A 76 15.31 10.42 6.70
C ASN A 76 14.62 10.62 5.34
N CYS A 77 14.83 9.72 4.39
CA CYS A 77 14.22 9.80 3.06
C CYS A 77 12.69 9.70 3.07
N LEU A 78 12.10 9.20 4.17
CA LEU A 78 10.64 9.08 4.31
C LEU A 78 10.01 10.23 5.10
N ALA A 79 10.78 11.13 5.71
CA ALA A 79 10.25 12.17 6.59
C ALA A 79 9.26 13.11 5.87
N GLU A 80 9.64 13.65 4.72
CA GLU A 80 8.77 14.54 3.94
C GLU A 80 7.61 13.78 3.26
N ILE A 81 7.84 12.55 2.84
CA ILE A 81 6.80 11.70 2.24
C ILE A 81 5.74 11.35 3.29
N ARG A 82 6.13 11.05 4.54
CA ARG A 82 5.19 10.87 5.66
C ARG A 82 4.34 12.11 5.90
N LYS A 83 4.96 13.30 5.98
CA LYS A 83 4.22 14.56 6.16
C LYS A 83 3.20 14.80 5.03
N GLN A 84 3.58 14.53 3.79
CA GLN A 84 2.68 14.66 2.66
C GLN A 84 1.52 13.67 2.74
N ALA A 85 1.78 12.41 3.12
CA ALA A 85 0.75 11.40 3.36
C ALA A 85 -0.25 11.86 4.45
N GLU A 86 0.27 12.37 5.57
CA GLU A 86 -0.52 12.87 6.70
C GLU A 86 -1.38 14.08 6.30
N TYR A 87 -0.81 15.01 5.54
CA TYR A 87 -1.54 16.16 5.02
C TYR A 87 -2.71 15.74 4.12
N LEU A 88 -2.47 14.84 3.16
CA LEU A 88 -3.50 14.36 2.22
C LEU A 88 -4.59 13.55 2.91
N ALA A 89 -4.24 12.79 3.94
CA ALA A 89 -5.17 11.94 4.69
C ALA A 89 -5.89 12.68 5.82
N GLY A 90 -5.41 13.84 6.24
CA GLY A 90 -5.93 14.59 7.38
C GLY A 90 -5.71 13.91 8.73
N GLN A 91 -4.71 13.00 8.83
CA GLN A 91 -4.37 12.28 10.06
C GLN A 91 -2.90 11.88 10.10
N SER A 92 -2.40 11.56 11.29
CA SER A 92 -1.03 11.07 11.47
C SER A 92 -0.92 9.59 11.15
N PHE A 93 0.26 9.18 10.67
CA PHE A 93 0.62 7.79 10.42
C PHE A 93 1.84 7.40 11.25
N ASN A 94 1.83 6.22 11.83
CA ASN A 94 2.93 5.68 12.62
C ASN A 94 3.62 4.47 11.97
N SER A 95 3.16 4.06 10.80
CA SER A 95 3.73 2.96 10.05
C SER A 95 3.56 3.13 8.54
N VAL A 96 4.43 2.49 7.77
CA VAL A 96 4.33 2.31 6.32
C VAL A 96 4.80 0.92 5.94
N LEU A 97 3.96 0.22 5.17
CA LEU A 97 4.31 -1.04 4.52
C LEU A 97 4.68 -0.72 3.07
N LEU A 98 5.89 -1.06 2.68
CA LEU A 98 6.35 -0.89 1.32
C LEU A 98 6.27 -2.23 0.60
N ASN A 99 5.75 -2.21 -0.63
CA ASN A 99 5.73 -3.38 -1.52
C ASN A 99 6.51 -3.05 -2.78
N TRP A 100 7.51 -3.85 -3.09
CA TRP A 100 8.29 -3.76 -4.31
C TRP A 100 7.90 -4.89 -5.26
N TYR A 101 7.33 -4.51 -6.39
CA TYR A 101 6.95 -5.34 -7.52
C TYR A 101 8.04 -5.23 -8.57
N GLN A 102 8.71 -6.34 -8.87
CA GLN A 102 9.86 -6.34 -9.78
C GLN A 102 9.43 -6.26 -11.26
N ASN A 103 8.22 -6.70 -11.55
CA ASN A 103 7.62 -6.61 -12.88
C ASN A 103 6.09 -6.86 -12.80
N GLY A 104 5.45 -7.08 -13.94
CA GLY A 104 4.01 -7.30 -14.02
C GLY A 104 3.53 -8.69 -13.59
N ASP A 105 4.40 -9.65 -13.34
CA ASP A 105 4.03 -10.93 -12.74
C ASP A 105 3.81 -10.84 -11.24
N ASP A 106 4.43 -9.85 -10.60
CA ASP A 106 4.21 -9.55 -9.20
C ASP A 106 2.84 -8.88 -9.01
N TYR A 107 2.15 -9.26 -7.93
CA TYR A 107 0.77 -8.85 -7.69
C TYR A 107 0.42 -8.84 -6.20
N MET A 108 -0.74 -8.26 -5.90
CA MET A 108 -1.43 -8.35 -4.62
C MET A 108 -2.86 -8.85 -4.88
N GLY A 109 -3.26 -9.93 -4.20
CA GLY A 109 -4.61 -10.49 -4.28
C GLY A 109 -5.69 -9.54 -3.71
N TRP A 110 -6.96 -9.92 -3.88
CA TRP A 110 -8.09 -9.19 -3.31
C TRP A 110 -8.07 -9.21 -1.79
N HIS A 111 -8.02 -8.02 -1.17
CA HIS A 111 -8.03 -7.83 0.28
C HIS A 111 -8.66 -6.48 0.65
N ALA A 112 -8.80 -6.23 1.92
CA ALA A 112 -9.06 -4.92 2.51
C ALA A 112 -8.13 -4.76 3.70
N ASP A 113 -7.67 -3.55 3.96
CA ASP A 113 -6.87 -3.20 5.15
C ASP A 113 -7.82 -3.04 6.35
N ASN A 114 -8.21 -4.14 6.96
CA ASN A 114 -9.20 -4.20 8.04
C ASN A 114 -8.77 -5.09 9.21
N GLU A 115 -7.48 -5.26 9.38
CA GLU A 115 -6.90 -5.95 10.54
C GLU A 115 -7.24 -5.19 11.83
N THR A 116 -7.49 -5.93 12.90
CA THR A 116 -7.90 -5.36 14.21
C THR A 116 -6.94 -4.27 14.71
N ILE A 117 -5.65 -4.42 14.44
CA ILE A 117 -4.61 -3.45 14.85
C ILE A 117 -4.75 -2.09 14.13
N LEU A 118 -5.45 -2.03 13.01
CA LEU A 118 -5.73 -0.78 12.29
C LEU A 118 -6.95 -0.04 12.84
N GLY A 119 -7.68 -0.67 13.76
CA GLY A 119 -8.91 -0.13 14.32
C GLY A 119 -10.13 -0.27 13.39
N PRO A 120 -11.29 0.23 13.84
CA PRO A 120 -12.57 0.00 13.16
C PRO A 120 -12.76 0.83 11.90
N ALA A 121 -11.97 1.89 11.73
CA ALA A 121 -12.17 2.89 10.67
C ALA A 121 -10.84 3.39 10.08
N PRO A 122 -9.98 2.50 9.55
CA PRO A 122 -8.66 2.90 9.09
C PRO A 122 -8.74 3.76 7.83
N VAL A 123 -7.99 4.86 7.83
CA VAL A 123 -7.68 5.65 6.63
C VAL A 123 -6.28 5.25 6.17
N ILE A 124 -6.13 5.00 4.89
CA ILE A 124 -4.88 4.53 4.28
C ILE A 124 -4.44 5.54 3.22
N ALA A 125 -3.20 5.99 3.28
CA ALA A 125 -2.60 6.77 2.20
C ALA A 125 -1.55 5.92 1.48
N MET A 126 -1.56 5.92 0.16
CA MET A 126 -0.62 5.15 -0.65
C MET A 126 0.04 6.04 -1.69
N LEU A 127 1.38 6.03 -1.74
CA LEU A 127 2.17 6.59 -2.83
C LEU A 127 2.59 5.46 -3.77
N SER A 128 2.45 5.66 -5.07
CA SER A 128 2.96 4.78 -6.14
C SER A 128 4.22 5.38 -6.74
N LEU A 129 5.27 4.60 -6.95
CA LEU A 129 6.51 5.00 -7.62
C LEU A 129 6.87 3.99 -8.70
N GLY A 130 7.46 4.44 -9.80
CA GLY A 130 7.87 3.58 -10.92
C GLY A 130 6.73 3.27 -11.88
N ALA A 131 6.60 2.01 -12.31
CA ALA A 131 5.67 1.59 -13.33
C ALA A 131 4.20 1.89 -12.99
N THR A 132 3.46 2.36 -13.99
CA THR A 132 2.00 2.47 -13.91
C THR A 132 1.35 1.10 -13.78
N ARG A 133 0.50 0.92 -12.79
CA ARG A 133 -0.26 -0.32 -12.58
C ARG A 133 -1.72 -0.02 -12.32
N ASP A 134 -2.60 -0.84 -12.87
CA ASP A 134 -4.00 -0.82 -12.50
C ASP A 134 -4.19 -1.25 -11.05
N PHE A 135 -4.96 -0.47 -10.31
CA PHE A 135 -5.41 -0.79 -8.97
C PHE A 135 -6.92 -0.97 -9.01
N LEU A 136 -7.37 -2.18 -8.69
CA LEU A 136 -8.77 -2.56 -8.85
C LEU A 136 -9.49 -2.55 -7.51
N PHE A 137 -10.73 -2.11 -7.54
CA PHE A 137 -11.69 -2.21 -6.44
C PHE A 137 -12.84 -3.11 -6.84
N ARG A 138 -13.37 -3.87 -5.87
CA ARG A 138 -14.65 -4.57 -6.00
C ARG A 138 -15.48 -4.43 -4.73
N LEU A 139 -16.78 -4.30 -4.88
CA LEU A 139 -17.68 -4.21 -3.73
C LEU A 139 -17.78 -5.60 -3.05
N LYS A 140 -17.60 -5.65 -1.71
CA LYS A 140 -17.65 -6.92 -0.94
C LYS A 140 -18.97 -7.66 -1.08
N LYS A 141 -20.10 -6.93 -1.13
CA LYS A 141 -21.44 -7.50 -1.24
C LYS A 141 -21.82 -7.89 -2.67
N ASN A 142 -21.14 -7.33 -3.68
CA ASN A 142 -21.42 -7.64 -5.09
C ASN A 142 -20.15 -7.51 -5.93
N HIS A 143 -19.46 -8.60 -6.17
CA HIS A 143 -18.19 -8.65 -6.89
C HIS A 143 -18.27 -8.26 -8.38
N SER A 144 -19.48 -8.11 -8.95
CA SER A 144 -19.66 -7.61 -10.32
C SER A 144 -19.45 -6.09 -10.40
N VAL A 145 -19.66 -5.37 -9.29
CA VAL A 145 -19.37 -3.93 -9.20
C VAL A 145 -17.87 -3.74 -8.96
N LYS A 146 -17.20 -3.23 -9.98
CA LYS A 146 -15.73 -3.04 -10.00
C LYS A 146 -15.38 -1.66 -10.51
N HIS A 147 -14.26 -1.14 -10.00
CA HIS A 147 -13.62 0.08 -10.50
C HIS A 147 -12.15 -0.18 -10.70
N SER A 148 -11.53 0.56 -11.62
CA SER A 148 -10.10 0.52 -11.88
C SER A 148 -9.54 1.93 -11.87
N ILE A 149 -8.39 2.09 -11.23
CA ILE A 149 -7.62 3.34 -11.24
C ILE A 149 -6.22 2.99 -11.74
N ALA A 150 -5.74 3.70 -12.75
CA ALA A 150 -4.34 3.61 -13.15
C ALA A 150 -3.50 4.44 -12.17
N LEU A 151 -2.64 3.79 -11.42
CA LEU A 151 -1.71 4.45 -10.50
C LEU A 151 -0.37 4.64 -11.19
N GLU A 152 -0.16 5.84 -11.68
CA GLU A 152 1.10 6.26 -12.29
C GLU A 152 2.18 6.49 -11.22
N GLY A 153 3.43 6.57 -11.64
CA GLY A 153 4.52 6.99 -10.76
C GLY A 153 4.25 8.40 -10.22
N GLY A 154 4.36 8.58 -8.91
CA GLY A 154 4.03 9.82 -8.20
C GLY A 154 2.56 9.96 -7.81
N SER A 155 1.68 9.03 -8.16
CA SER A 155 0.27 9.10 -7.75
C SER A 155 0.09 8.81 -6.27
N TRP A 156 -0.73 9.64 -5.62
CA TRP A 156 -1.26 9.38 -4.29
C TRP A 156 -2.68 8.86 -4.37
N LEU A 157 -2.98 7.85 -3.55
CA LEU A 157 -4.31 7.31 -3.34
C LEU A 157 -4.63 7.33 -1.85
N VAL A 158 -5.67 8.06 -1.46
CA VAL A 158 -6.19 8.04 -0.09
C VAL A 158 -7.49 7.23 -0.07
N MET A 159 -7.51 6.19 0.71
CA MET A 159 -8.67 5.32 0.94
C MET A 159 -9.26 5.62 2.31
N SER A 160 -10.52 6.06 2.34
CA SER A 160 -11.24 6.32 3.59
C SER A 160 -11.62 5.04 4.33
N ALA A 161 -12.05 5.18 5.57
CA ALA A 161 -12.57 4.09 6.37
C ALA A 161 -13.71 3.31 5.67
N SER A 162 -14.63 4.00 5.01
CA SER A 162 -15.72 3.37 4.27
C SER A 162 -15.22 2.49 3.12
N THR A 163 -14.08 2.84 2.52
CA THR A 163 -13.45 2.01 1.49
C THR A 163 -13.06 0.65 2.06
N GLN A 164 -12.44 0.62 3.25
CA GLN A 164 -12.02 -0.65 3.87
C GLN A 164 -13.20 -1.50 4.34
N VAL A 165 -14.30 -0.86 4.73
CA VAL A 165 -15.53 -1.56 5.14
C VAL A 165 -16.25 -2.17 3.94
N LEU A 166 -16.42 -1.42 2.86
CA LEU A 166 -17.33 -1.78 1.76
C LEU A 166 -16.61 -2.49 0.61
N TRP A 167 -15.33 -2.21 0.39
CA TRP A 167 -14.60 -2.64 -0.78
C TRP A 167 -13.44 -3.57 -0.45
N GLN A 168 -13.07 -4.40 -1.40
CA GLN A 168 -11.77 -5.02 -1.52
C GLN A 168 -11.02 -4.36 -2.66
N HIS A 169 -9.69 -4.40 -2.57
CA HIS A 169 -8.82 -3.92 -3.62
C HIS A 169 -7.71 -4.93 -3.94
N CYS A 170 -7.12 -4.80 -5.12
CA CYS A 170 -6.01 -5.65 -5.55
C CYS A 170 -5.12 -4.93 -6.55
N LEU A 171 -3.89 -5.41 -6.68
CA LEU A 171 -2.98 -5.09 -7.78
C LEU A 171 -2.86 -6.35 -8.66
N PRO A 172 -3.57 -6.47 -9.80
CA PRO A 172 -3.57 -7.67 -10.61
C PRO A 172 -2.27 -7.84 -11.38
N LYS A 173 -1.96 -9.06 -11.80
CA LYS A 173 -0.87 -9.30 -12.76
C LYS A 173 -1.06 -8.51 -14.05
N ARG A 174 0.04 -7.99 -14.60
CA ARG A 174 0.09 -7.27 -15.88
C ARG A 174 1.35 -7.69 -16.63
N LYS A 175 1.36 -8.89 -17.20
CA LYS A 175 2.55 -9.53 -17.79
C LYS A 175 3.31 -8.69 -18.82
N ARG A 176 2.66 -7.68 -19.41
CA ARG A 176 3.31 -6.75 -20.37
C ARG A 176 4.14 -5.67 -19.71
N VAL A 177 3.96 -5.44 -18.39
CA VAL A 177 4.74 -4.47 -17.62
C VAL A 177 6.04 -5.15 -17.20
N GLN A 178 7.17 -4.63 -17.67
CA GLN A 178 8.50 -5.16 -17.36
C GLN A 178 9.21 -4.30 -16.30
N GLU A 179 8.74 -3.09 -16.09
CA GLU A 179 9.33 -2.12 -15.18
C GLU A 179 8.90 -2.36 -13.74
N GLU A 180 9.76 -1.94 -12.84
CA GLU A 180 9.57 -2.08 -11.39
C GLU A 180 8.58 -1.03 -10.85
N ARG A 181 7.91 -1.38 -9.75
CA ARG A 181 7.05 -0.49 -8.99
C ARG A 181 7.28 -0.65 -7.49
N ILE A 182 7.32 0.46 -6.75
CA ILE A 182 7.25 0.47 -5.29
C ILE A 182 5.97 1.18 -4.88
N SER A 183 5.18 0.59 -3.97
CA SER A 183 4.11 1.29 -3.28
C SER A 183 4.44 1.46 -1.81
N LEU A 184 4.15 2.65 -1.28
CA LEU A 184 4.27 2.99 0.13
C LEU A 184 2.86 3.12 0.69
N THR A 185 2.47 2.25 1.60
CA THR A 185 1.12 2.22 2.18
C THR A 185 1.19 2.62 3.64
N PHE A 186 0.81 3.87 3.92
CA PHE A 186 0.84 4.48 5.26
C PHE A 186 -0.39 4.09 6.06
N ARG A 187 -0.18 3.72 7.32
CA ARG A 187 -1.21 3.26 8.25
C ARG A 187 -0.96 3.78 9.66
N THR A 188 -2.03 3.84 10.45
CA THR A 188 -1.94 4.06 11.89
C THR A 188 -2.25 2.74 12.58
N LEU A 189 -1.24 2.18 13.24
CA LEU A 189 -1.39 1.00 14.09
C LEU A 189 -1.81 1.47 15.47
N LEU A 190 -2.82 0.83 16.03
CA LEU A 190 -3.19 1.02 17.42
C LEU A 190 -2.15 0.32 18.30
N ASN A 191 -1.72 0.96 19.38
CA ASN A 191 -0.96 0.27 20.41
C ASN A 191 -1.85 -0.79 21.05
N PRO A 192 -1.37 -2.05 21.22
CA PRO A 192 -2.12 -3.05 21.95
C PRO A 192 -2.23 -2.73 23.45
#